data_86384b2dab9880c65187be050984af8f
#
_entry.id   86384b2dab9880c65187be050984af8f
#
_cell.length_a   1.000
_cell.length_b   1.000
_cell.length_c   1.000
_cell.angle_alpha   90.00
_cell.angle_beta   90.00
_cell.angle_gamma   90.00
#
_symmetry.space_group_name_H-M   'P 1'
#
loop_
_entity.id
_entity.type
_entity.pdbx_description
1 polymer ?
#
loop_
_entity_poly.entity_id
_entity_poly.type
_entity_poly.pdbx_seq_one_letter_code
_entity_poly.pdbx_strand_id
1 'polypeptide(L)'
;MVDLLKVYGDCWGGEAGEWNTSLQNKYLEYMFACFLEENFIIDNDYDILNIGIGAGYWDRYLSYKVMNGSLTSIDIDRECADNLAACLENENNTNPIKVICADAISYDFDKKFDLVTMVGSAVAESGKTKAIIAKAISLINEDGALYLQILHKDADFDIDAFCGEHNVRIAKRLVDDKYGIHCEYYKITKC
;
A
#
# COMPACT_ATOMS: atom_id res chain seq x y z
N MET A 1 22.28 -22.85 -18.53
CA MET A 1 21.71 -22.58 -17.19
C MET A 1 20.90 -21.31 -17.32
N VAL A 2 19.63 -21.29 -16.93
CA VAL A 2 18.80 -20.09 -17.00
C VAL A 2 19.25 -19.16 -15.86
N ASP A 3 19.51 -17.91 -16.18
CA ASP A 3 19.75 -16.88 -15.15
C ASP A 3 18.41 -16.47 -14.54
N LEU A 4 18.09 -17.08 -13.41
CA LEU A 4 16.81 -16.86 -12.72
C LEU A 4 16.68 -15.43 -12.19
N LEU A 5 17.78 -14.79 -11.79
CA LEU A 5 17.75 -13.40 -11.32
C LEU A 5 17.36 -12.45 -12.45
N LYS A 6 17.90 -12.71 -13.66
CA LYS A 6 17.51 -11.96 -14.84
C LYS A 6 16.03 -12.19 -15.19
N VAL A 7 15.57 -13.44 -15.16
CA VAL A 7 14.15 -13.77 -15.42
C VAL A 7 13.24 -13.03 -14.42
N TYR A 8 13.57 -13.04 -13.13
CA TYR A 8 12.76 -12.32 -12.14
C TYR A 8 12.83 -10.80 -12.32
N GLY A 9 13.98 -10.25 -12.69
CA GLY A 9 14.12 -8.82 -12.99
C GLY A 9 13.34 -8.41 -14.24
N ASP A 10 13.44 -9.19 -15.31
CA ASP A 10 12.74 -8.90 -16.57
C ASP A 10 11.20 -9.05 -16.43
N CYS A 11 10.72 -9.93 -15.52
CA CYS A 11 9.29 -10.13 -15.30
C CYS A 11 8.62 -8.96 -14.53
N TRP A 12 9.38 -8.19 -13.77
CA TRP A 12 8.82 -7.24 -12.80
C TRP A 12 9.30 -5.79 -12.98
N GLY A 13 10.04 -5.51 -14.06
CA GLY A 13 10.67 -4.20 -14.28
C GLY A 13 11.97 -4.01 -13.46
N GLY A 14 12.73 -2.94 -13.76
CA GLY A 14 14.07 -2.74 -13.21
C GLY A 14 14.10 -2.56 -11.69
N GLU A 15 13.21 -1.76 -11.12
CA GLU A 15 13.11 -1.54 -9.67
C GLU A 15 12.61 -2.79 -8.93
N ALA A 16 11.65 -3.49 -9.49
CA ALA A 16 11.11 -4.70 -8.89
C ALA A 16 12.12 -5.84 -8.78
N GLY A 17 13.11 -5.90 -9.66
CA GLY A 17 14.22 -6.86 -9.56
C GLY A 17 15.03 -6.70 -8.28
N GLU A 18 15.31 -5.45 -7.88
CA GLU A 18 16.03 -5.13 -6.66
C GLU A 18 15.21 -5.46 -5.42
N TRP A 19 13.92 -5.13 -5.41
CA TRP A 19 12.99 -5.51 -4.35
C TRP A 19 12.92 -7.02 -4.15
N ASN A 20 12.94 -7.80 -5.22
CA ASN A 20 12.83 -9.25 -5.15
C ASN A 20 14.07 -9.97 -4.62
N THR A 21 15.23 -9.36 -4.67
CA THR A 21 16.51 -9.99 -4.32
C THR A 21 17.09 -9.52 -2.99
N SER A 22 16.65 -8.38 -2.49
CA SER A 22 17.14 -7.79 -1.24
C SER A 22 16.50 -8.48 -0.02
N LEU A 23 17.35 -8.87 0.96
CA LEU A 23 16.87 -9.39 2.24
C LEU A 23 15.98 -8.39 2.98
N GLN A 24 16.37 -7.11 2.94
CA GLN A 24 15.62 -6.04 3.59
C GLN A 24 14.20 -5.93 3.01
N ASN A 25 14.09 -5.94 1.70
CA ASN A 25 12.80 -5.81 1.02
C ASN A 25 11.90 -7.03 1.25
N LYS A 26 12.47 -8.23 1.25
CA LYS A 26 11.71 -9.44 1.63
C LYS A 26 11.23 -9.42 3.07
N TYR A 27 12.04 -8.88 3.97
CA TYR A 27 11.63 -8.68 5.35
C TYR A 27 10.50 -7.64 5.46
N LEU A 28 10.59 -6.52 4.74
CA LEU A 28 9.52 -5.51 4.69
C LEU A 28 8.20 -6.09 4.18
N GLU A 29 8.23 -6.86 3.08
CA GLU A 29 7.03 -7.53 2.55
C GLU A 29 6.40 -8.46 3.59
N TYR A 30 7.22 -9.24 4.30
CA TYR A 30 6.76 -10.08 5.40
C TYR A 30 6.11 -9.24 6.52
N MET A 31 6.73 -8.14 6.92
CA MET A 31 6.23 -7.27 7.98
C MET A 31 4.95 -6.55 7.57
N PHE A 32 4.77 -6.20 6.29
CA PHE A 32 3.49 -5.66 5.79
C PHE A 32 2.35 -6.63 6.06
N ALA A 33 2.53 -7.88 5.67
CA ALA A 33 1.53 -8.91 5.87
C ALA A 33 1.28 -9.19 7.37
N CYS A 34 2.35 -9.34 8.17
CA CYS A 34 2.22 -9.58 9.60
C CYS A 34 1.44 -8.47 10.31
N PHE A 35 1.78 -7.20 10.06
CA PHE A 35 1.09 -6.09 10.71
C PHE A 35 -0.39 -6.02 10.30
N LEU A 36 -0.70 -6.30 9.03
CA LEU A 36 -2.09 -6.38 8.56
C LEU A 36 -2.85 -7.50 9.28
N GLU A 37 -2.33 -8.73 9.24
CA GLU A 37 -3.00 -9.90 9.83
C GLU A 37 -3.23 -9.77 11.33
N GLU A 38 -2.29 -9.15 12.05
CA GLU A 38 -2.38 -9.00 13.51
C GLU A 38 -3.30 -7.86 13.95
N ASN A 39 -3.49 -6.83 13.11
CA ASN A 39 -4.14 -5.60 13.56
C ASN A 39 -5.41 -5.25 12.80
N PHE A 40 -5.70 -5.90 11.68
CA PHE A 40 -6.90 -5.62 10.89
C PHE A 40 -7.73 -6.89 10.74
N ILE A 41 -9.03 -6.72 10.85
CA ILE A 41 -10.00 -7.73 10.42
C ILE A 41 -10.48 -7.24 9.04
N ILE A 42 -10.32 -8.06 8.04
CA ILE A 42 -10.77 -7.76 6.67
C ILE A 42 -11.87 -8.74 6.33
N ASP A 43 -13.08 -8.23 6.21
CA ASP A 43 -14.20 -9.02 5.75
C ASP A 43 -14.12 -9.19 4.22
N ASN A 44 -14.62 -10.30 3.74
CA ASN A 44 -14.48 -10.72 2.35
C ASN A 44 -15.21 -9.81 1.34
N ASP A 45 -16.11 -8.96 1.82
CA ASP A 45 -16.90 -7.99 1.06
C ASP A 45 -16.40 -6.54 1.19
N TYR A 46 -15.24 -6.32 1.83
CA TYR A 46 -14.66 -4.98 1.96
C TYR A 46 -14.34 -4.34 0.62
N ASP A 47 -14.53 -3.03 0.58
CA ASP A 47 -13.96 -2.17 -0.45
C ASP A 47 -12.60 -1.66 0.01
N ILE A 48 -11.53 -2.05 -0.68
CA ILE A 48 -10.15 -1.66 -0.35
C ILE A 48 -9.60 -0.71 -1.42
N LEU A 49 -8.87 0.31 -0.97
CA LEU A 49 -8.03 1.16 -1.82
C LEU A 49 -6.56 0.94 -1.46
N ASN A 50 -5.74 0.61 -2.45
CA ASN A 50 -4.28 0.66 -2.33
C ASN A 50 -3.73 1.87 -3.07
N ILE A 51 -2.94 2.71 -2.40
CA ILE A 51 -2.25 3.88 -2.97
C ILE A 51 -0.76 3.56 -3.08
N GLY A 52 -0.25 3.52 -4.30
CA GLY A 52 1.08 3.05 -4.63
C GLY A 52 1.10 1.56 -4.95
N ILE A 53 1.20 1.21 -6.23
CA ILE A 53 1.20 -0.17 -6.73
C ILE A 53 2.60 -0.76 -6.65
N GLY A 54 3.60 0.01 -7.10
CA GLY A 54 4.96 -0.48 -7.24
C GLY A 54 5.01 -1.78 -8.05
N ALA A 55 5.59 -2.83 -7.48
CA ALA A 55 5.67 -4.15 -8.12
C ALA A 55 4.34 -4.95 -8.11
N GLY A 56 3.28 -4.46 -7.48
CA GLY A 56 1.95 -5.07 -7.47
C GLY A 56 1.78 -6.30 -6.58
N TYR A 57 2.78 -6.65 -5.76
CA TYR A 57 2.66 -7.82 -4.87
C TYR A 57 1.63 -7.61 -3.78
N TRP A 58 1.60 -6.40 -3.21
CA TRP A 58 0.67 -6.04 -2.16
C TRP A 58 -0.77 -6.06 -2.67
N ASP A 59 -1.00 -5.55 -3.88
CA ASP A 59 -2.30 -5.56 -4.54
C ASP A 59 -2.80 -6.98 -4.77
N ARG A 60 -1.93 -7.85 -5.28
CA ARG A 60 -2.26 -9.25 -5.48
C ARG A 60 -2.58 -9.96 -4.16
N TYR A 61 -1.80 -9.70 -3.11
CA TYR A 61 -2.07 -10.22 -1.77
C TYR A 61 -3.43 -9.75 -1.25
N LEU A 62 -3.74 -8.46 -1.34
CA LEU A 62 -5.03 -7.90 -0.91
C LEU A 62 -6.21 -8.47 -1.71
N SER A 63 -6.04 -8.74 -2.99
CA SER A 63 -7.11 -9.27 -3.85
C SER A 63 -7.67 -10.61 -3.36
N TYR A 64 -6.84 -11.42 -2.72
CA TYR A 64 -7.29 -12.69 -2.13
C TYR A 64 -8.03 -12.51 -0.79
N LYS A 65 -8.00 -11.33 -0.21
CA LYS A 65 -8.72 -11.02 1.04
C LYS A 65 -10.17 -10.59 0.78
N VAL A 66 -10.47 -10.05 -0.39
CA VAL A 66 -11.77 -9.42 -0.72
C VAL A 66 -12.42 -10.05 -1.93
N MET A 67 -12.65 -11.36 -1.89
CA MET A 67 -13.20 -12.11 -3.03
C MET A 67 -14.61 -11.70 -3.44
N ASN A 68 -15.42 -11.13 -2.54
CA ASN A 68 -16.77 -10.65 -2.80
C ASN A 68 -16.88 -9.11 -2.78
N GLY A 69 -15.84 -8.44 -2.29
CA GLY A 69 -15.73 -6.99 -2.26
C GLY A 69 -15.04 -6.42 -3.49
N SER A 70 -14.29 -5.34 -3.31
CA SER A 70 -13.50 -4.77 -4.41
C SER A 70 -12.14 -4.26 -3.93
N LEU A 71 -11.13 -4.37 -4.79
CA LEU A 71 -9.85 -3.70 -4.63
C LEU A 71 -9.69 -2.66 -5.73
N THR A 72 -9.41 -1.41 -5.35
CA THR A 72 -8.96 -0.36 -6.25
C THR A 72 -7.50 -0.08 -5.97
N SER A 73 -6.66 -0.17 -6.99
CA SER A 73 -5.22 0.10 -6.90
C SER A 73 -4.89 1.31 -7.78
N ILE A 74 -4.21 2.30 -7.22
CA ILE A 74 -3.87 3.53 -7.93
C ILE A 74 -2.38 3.82 -7.83
N ASP A 75 -1.76 4.16 -8.96
CA ASP A 75 -0.39 4.62 -9.03
C ASP A 75 -0.28 5.78 -10.02
N ILE A 76 0.64 6.69 -9.77
CA ILE A 76 0.97 7.77 -10.70
C ILE A 76 1.83 7.26 -11.85
N ASP A 77 2.61 6.20 -11.61
CA ASP A 77 3.47 5.58 -12.59
C ASP A 77 2.67 4.62 -13.49
N ARG A 78 2.69 4.92 -14.78
CA ARG A 78 2.02 4.12 -15.80
C ARG A 78 2.61 2.71 -15.91
N GLU A 79 3.91 2.56 -15.75
CA GLU A 79 4.58 1.26 -15.85
C GLU A 79 4.12 0.34 -14.72
N CYS A 80 4.01 0.85 -13.48
CA CYS A 80 3.48 0.10 -12.34
C CYS A 80 2.03 -0.35 -12.58
N ALA A 81 1.18 0.55 -13.07
CA ALA A 81 -0.22 0.25 -13.34
C ALA A 81 -0.38 -0.78 -14.49
N ASP A 82 0.34 -0.59 -15.59
CA ASP A 82 0.29 -1.49 -16.76
C ASP A 82 0.85 -2.88 -16.40
N ASN A 83 1.92 -2.96 -15.61
CA ASN A 83 2.48 -4.23 -15.13
C ASN A 83 1.52 -4.99 -14.22
N LEU A 84 0.87 -4.33 -13.28
CA LEU A 84 -0.14 -4.98 -12.44
C LEU A 84 -1.27 -5.54 -13.30
N ALA A 85 -1.81 -4.76 -14.22
CA ALA A 85 -2.88 -5.20 -15.12
C ALA A 85 -2.46 -6.44 -15.94
N ALA A 86 -1.25 -6.43 -16.51
CA ALA A 86 -0.70 -7.55 -17.25
C ALA A 86 -0.50 -8.81 -16.37
N CYS A 87 -0.03 -8.63 -15.13
CA CYS A 87 0.12 -9.74 -14.18
C CYS A 87 -1.23 -10.39 -13.85
N LEU A 88 -2.26 -9.59 -13.60
CA LEU A 88 -3.61 -10.09 -13.30
C LEU A 88 -4.20 -10.88 -14.49
N GLU A 89 -3.99 -10.40 -15.70
CA GLU A 89 -4.41 -11.10 -16.92
C GLU A 89 -3.66 -12.43 -17.09
N ASN A 90 -2.33 -12.42 -16.94
CA ASN A 90 -1.50 -13.62 -17.10
C ASN A 90 -1.79 -14.69 -16.05
N GLU A 91 -2.18 -14.29 -14.84
CA GLU A 91 -2.54 -15.21 -13.76
C GLU A 91 -3.99 -15.70 -13.84
N ASN A 92 -4.79 -15.20 -14.78
CA ASN A 92 -6.23 -15.36 -14.81
C ASN A 92 -6.87 -15.03 -13.46
N ASN A 93 -6.40 -13.96 -12.84
CA ASN A 93 -6.93 -13.51 -11.55
C ASN A 93 -8.37 -13.03 -11.75
N THR A 94 -9.30 -13.69 -11.07
CA THR A 94 -10.74 -13.41 -11.19
C THR A 94 -11.24 -12.51 -10.06
N ASN A 95 -10.37 -12.13 -9.12
CA ASN A 95 -10.73 -11.24 -8.04
C ASN A 95 -10.96 -9.82 -8.57
N PRO A 96 -11.93 -9.08 -8.02
CA PRO A 96 -12.30 -7.78 -8.57
C PRO A 96 -11.26 -6.70 -8.22
N ILE A 97 -10.33 -6.46 -9.14
CA ILE A 97 -9.31 -5.41 -9.03
C ILE A 97 -9.51 -4.37 -10.12
N LYS A 98 -9.64 -3.11 -9.70
CA LYS A 98 -9.63 -1.94 -10.58
C LYS A 98 -8.28 -1.26 -10.50
N VAL A 99 -7.52 -1.25 -11.60
CA VAL A 99 -6.21 -0.57 -11.70
C VAL A 99 -6.41 0.83 -12.29
N ILE A 100 -5.84 1.85 -11.65
CA ILE A 100 -5.93 3.25 -12.05
C ILE A 100 -4.52 3.83 -12.18
N CYS A 101 -4.20 4.45 -13.32
CA CYS A 101 -3.00 5.24 -13.48
C CYS A 101 -3.35 6.73 -13.32
N ALA A 102 -3.12 7.29 -12.13
CA ALA A 102 -3.38 8.72 -11.85
C ALA A 102 -2.70 9.16 -10.54
N ASP A 103 -2.53 10.47 -10.34
CA ASP A 103 -2.12 11.05 -9.05
C ASP A 103 -3.28 10.91 -8.04
N ALA A 104 -3.07 10.10 -7.00
CA ALA A 104 -4.06 9.81 -5.97
C ALA A 104 -4.53 11.06 -5.22
N ILE A 105 -3.69 12.11 -5.09
CA ILE A 105 -4.05 13.35 -4.40
C ILE A 105 -5.14 14.08 -5.17
N SER A 106 -5.02 14.14 -6.50
CA SER A 106 -5.92 14.89 -7.37
C SER A 106 -7.08 14.05 -7.94
N TYR A 107 -6.96 12.71 -7.88
CA TYR A 107 -8.00 11.83 -8.40
C TYR A 107 -9.30 11.94 -7.59
N ASP A 108 -10.42 12.04 -8.30
CA ASP A 108 -11.76 12.13 -7.69
C ASP A 108 -12.38 10.74 -7.58
N PHE A 109 -12.32 10.18 -6.35
CA PHE A 109 -12.91 8.88 -6.05
C PHE A 109 -14.41 9.05 -5.80
N ASP A 110 -15.21 8.19 -6.39
CA ASP A 110 -16.68 8.19 -6.32
C ASP A 110 -17.24 7.54 -5.03
N LYS A 111 -16.37 6.90 -4.24
CA LYS A 111 -16.73 6.25 -2.98
C LYS A 111 -15.64 6.38 -1.92
N LYS A 112 -15.98 5.99 -0.70
CA LYS A 112 -15.03 5.73 0.39
C LYS A 112 -14.79 4.23 0.53
N PHE A 113 -13.80 3.86 1.36
CA PHE A 113 -13.29 2.50 1.47
C PHE A 113 -13.26 2.04 2.93
N ASP A 114 -13.42 0.75 3.14
CA ASP A 114 -13.36 0.12 4.45
C ASP A 114 -11.92 0.01 4.93
N LEU A 115 -10.99 -0.15 3.98
CA LEU A 115 -9.57 -0.11 4.23
C LEU A 115 -8.87 0.69 3.12
N VAL A 116 -8.05 1.66 3.52
CA VAL A 116 -7.07 2.29 2.63
C VAL A 116 -5.69 1.82 3.04
N THR A 117 -4.85 1.41 2.10
CA THR A 117 -3.47 1.01 2.36
C THR A 117 -2.48 1.91 1.62
N MET A 118 -1.41 2.27 2.31
CA MET A 118 -0.24 2.97 1.76
C MET A 118 1.00 2.30 2.34
N VAL A 119 1.55 1.35 1.64
CA VAL A 119 2.74 0.60 2.07
C VAL A 119 3.88 0.78 1.07
N GLY A 120 5.11 0.56 1.52
CA GLY A 120 6.29 0.80 0.71
C GLY A 120 6.66 2.28 0.69
N SER A 121 7.15 2.76 -0.43
CA SER A 121 7.72 4.10 -0.60
C SER A 121 6.71 5.19 -0.98
N ALA A 122 5.43 4.86 -1.15
CA ALA A 122 4.40 5.79 -1.66
C ALA A 122 4.36 7.15 -0.94
N VAL A 123 4.56 7.18 0.38
CA VAL A 123 4.61 8.44 1.15
C VAL A 123 5.84 9.26 0.81
N ALA A 124 7.02 8.64 0.85
CA ALA A 124 8.30 9.32 0.61
C ALA A 124 8.42 9.79 -0.85
N GLU A 125 8.04 8.96 -1.80
CA GLU A 125 8.11 9.23 -3.24
C GLU A 125 7.15 10.33 -3.68
N SER A 126 6.01 10.50 -2.99
CA SER A 126 5.06 11.56 -3.31
C SER A 126 5.67 12.97 -3.19
N GLY A 127 6.68 13.15 -2.33
CA GLY A 127 7.21 14.47 -1.95
C GLY A 127 6.16 15.38 -1.29
N LYS A 128 4.97 14.86 -0.97
CA LYS A 128 3.80 15.60 -0.45
C LYS A 128 3.17 14.87 0.73
N THR A 129 3.99 14.43 1.69
CA THR A 129 3.61 13.57 2.83
C THR A 129 2.27 13.95 3.47
N LYS A 130 2.09 15.20 3.87
CA LYS A 130 0.84 15.65 4.50
C LYS A 130 -0.35 15.55 3.58
N ALA A 131 -0.20 15.92 2.31
CA ALA A 131 -1.30 15.94 1.36
C ALA A 131 -1.79 14.54 1.01
N ILE A 132 -0.89 13.59 0.79
CA ILE A 132 -1.26 12.23 0.43
C ILE A 132 -1.88 11.47 1.61
N ILE A 133 -1.37 11.67 2.83
CA ILE A 133 -1.96 11.06 4.04
C ILE A 133 -3.34 11.68 4.32
N ALA A 134 -3.50 13.03 4.20
CA ALA A 134 -4.80 13.67 4.34
C ALA A 134 -5.82 13.14 3.32
N LYS A 135 -5.39 12.95 2.07
CA LYS A 135 -6.24 12.34 1.03
C LYS A 135 -6.66 10.92 1.43
N ALA A 136 -5.72 10.08 1.85
CA ALA A 136 -6.01 8.72 2.31
C ALA A 136 -7.02 8.70 3.47
N ILE A 137 -6.83 9.55 4.48
CA ILE A 137 -7.76 9.70 5.61
C ILE A 137 -9.16 10.12 5.13
N SER A 138 -9.26 11.02 4.17
CA SER A 138 -10.55 11.49 3.65
C SER A 138 -11.36 10.40 2.96
N LEU A 139 -10.68 9.34 2.50
CA LEU A 139 -11.26 8.24 1.73
C LEU A 139 -11.68 7.04 2.58
N ILE A 140 -11.36 6.99 3.89
CA ILE A 140 -11.85 5.92 4.76
C ILE A 140 -13.32 6.13 5.15
N ASN A 141 -14.08 5.04 5.22
CA ASN A 141 -15.44 5.01 5.76
C ASN A 141 -15.46 5.38 7.25
N GLU A 142 -16.65 5.57 7.85
CA GLU A 142 -16.77 5.91 9.29
C GLU A 142 -16.16 4.83 10.19
N ASP A 143 -16.41 3.56 9.88
CA ASP A 143 -15.85 2.40 10.59
C ASP A 143 -14.58 1.85 9.93
N GLY A 144 -14.08 2.53 8.90
CA GLY A 144 -12.91 2.11 8.14
C GLY A 144 -11.59 2.43 8.80
N ALA A 145 -10.51 2.00 8.17
CA ALA A 145 -9.16 2.22 8.65
C ALA A 145 -8.17 2.58 7.52
N LEU A 146 -7.12 3.32 7.88
CA LEU A 146 -5.93 3.49 7.07
C LEU A 146 -4.82 2.62 7.63
N TYR A 147 -4.26 1.75 6.77
CA TYR A 147 -2.97 1.12 7.00
C TYR A 147 -1.88 1.97 6.34
N LEU A 148 -1.08 2.62 7.16
CA LEU A 148 -0.01 3.50 6.72
C LEU A 148 1.34 2.91 7.13
N GLN A 149 2.27 2.86 6.18
CA GLN A 149 3.67 2.58 6.46
C GLN A 149 4.54 3.76 6.04
N ILE A 150 5.52 4.11 6.87
CA ILE A 150 6.50 5.14 6.59
C ILE A 150 7.89 4.52 6.69
N LEU A 151 8.62 4.45 5.56
CA LEU A 151 9.98 3.87 5.48
C LEU A 151 11.06 4.83 5.97
N HIS A 152 10.91 6.11 5.70
CA HIS A 152 11.84 7.14 6.13
C HIS A 152 11.04 8.23 6.80
N LYS A 153 11.35 8.48 8.05
CA LYS A 153 10.70 9.55 8.79
C LYS A 153 11.18 10.88 8.22
N ASP A 154 10.25 11.64 7.66
CA ASP A 154 10.45 13.06 7.45
C ASP A 154 10.67 13.67 8.85
N ALA A 155 11.86 14.22 9.11
CA ALA A 155 12.25 14.68 10.44
C ALA A 155 11.29 15.75 11.01
N ASP A 156 10.56 16.44 10.12
CA ASP A 156 9.63 17.49 10.46
C ASP A 156 8.15 17.03 10.48
N PHE A 157 7.87 15.73 10.25
CA PHE A 157 6.51 15.20 10.22
C PHE A 157 6.13 14.54 11.55
N ASP A 158 5.28 15.20 12.31
CA ASP A 158 4.67 14.67 13.53
C ASP A 158 3.31 14.05 13.19
N ILE A 159 3.27 12.71 13.12
CA ILE A 159 2.05 11.95 12.78
C ILE A 159 0.99 12.07 13.88
N ASP A 160 1.36 12.20 15.15
CA ASP A 160 0.42 12.31 16.26
C ASP A 160 -0.32 13.66 16.22
N ALA A 161 0.42 14.75 16.03
CA ALA A 161 -0.16 16.07 15.83
C ALA A 161 -1.04 16.11 14.58
N PHE A 162 -0.56 15.53 13.47
CA PHE A 162 -1.31 15.47 12.21
C PHE A 162 -2.62 14.69 12.35
N CYS A 163 -2.62 13.56 13.03
CA CYS A 163 -3.84 12.79 13.29
C CYS A 163 -4.87 13.59 14.12
N GLY A 164 -4.39 14.35 15.12
CA GLY A 164 -5.24 15.25 15.91
C GLY A 164 -5.92 16.35 15.07
N GLU A 165 -5.17 16.95 14.14
CA GLU A 165 -5.70 17.98 13.22
C GLU A 165 -6.78 17.41 12.26
N HIS A 166 -6.72 16.12 11.93
CA HIS A 166 -7.64 15.46 11.01
C HIS A 166 -8.76 14.66 11.68
N ASN A 167 -8.92 14.78 13.01
CA ASN A 167 -9.94 14.06 13.78
C ASN A 167 -9.89 12.53 13.58
N VAL A 168 -8.68 11.98 13.57
CA VAL A 168 -8.38 10.56 13.54
C VAL A 168 -7.41 10.18 14.64
N ARG A 169 -7.32 8.91 14.98
CA ARG A 169 -6.43 8.40 16.02
C ARG A 169 -5.57 7.26 15.51
N ILE A 170 -4.38 7.15 16.08
CA ILE A 170 -3.51 6.00 15.89
C ILE A 170 -4.02 4.87 16.81
N ALA A 171 -4.70 3.88 16.24
CA ALA A 171 -5.22 2.73 16.97
C ALA A 171 -4.13 1.70 17.28
N LYS A 172 -3.12 1.57 16.40
CA LYS A 172 -1.94 0.72 16.57
C LYS A 172 -0.73 1.39 15.91
N ARG A 173 0.44 1.20 16.57
CA ARG A 173 1.75 1.61 16.04
C ARG A 173 2.76 0.49 16.26
N LEU A 174 3.58 0.23 15.28
CA LEU A 174 4.78 -0.60 15.39
C LEU A 174 5.96 0.17 14.78
N VAL A 175 7.07 0.21 15.48
CA VAL A 175 8.35 0.74 14.97
C VAL A 175 9.30 -0.44 14.83
N ASP A 176 9.93 -0.57 13.69
CA ASP A 176 10.89 -1.63 13.40
C ASP A 176 12.17 -1.05 12.79
N ASP A 177 13.31 -1.36 13.42
CA ASP A 177 14.63 -0.88 13.04
C ASP A 177 15.54 -2.03 12.56
N LYS A 178 14.96 -3.18 12.21
CA LYS A 178 15.75 -4.34 11.82
C LYS A 178 16.40 -4.18 10.45
N TYR A 179 17.52 -4.82 10.30
CA TYR A 179 18.30 -4.86 9.05
C TYR A 179 18.71 -3.48 8.49
N GLY A 180 18.81 -2.46 9.38
CA GLY A 180 19.24 -1.12 8.99
C GLY A 180 18.18 -0.28 8.29
N ILE A 181 16.93 -0.71 8.33
CA ILE A 181 15.79 0.04 7.82
C ILE A 181 14.95 0.50 9.00
N HIS A 182 14.72 1.82 9.11
CA HIS A 182 13.72 2.37 10.01
C HIS A 182 12.36 2.36 9.33
N CYS A 183 11.40 1.68 9.94
CA CYS A 183 10.06 1.54 9.40
C CYS A 183 9.01 1.70 10.50
N GLU A 184 8.01 2.52 10.23
CA GLU A 184 6.89 2.72 11.12
C GLU A 184 5.59 2.26 10.45
N TYR A 185 4.80 1.48 11.19
CA TYR A 185 3.50 0.94 10.75
C TYR A 185 2.40 1.50 11.62
N TYR A 186 1.30 1.90 11.00
CA TYR A 186 0.19 2.52 11.68
C TYR A 186 -1.15 1.95 11.23
N LYS A 187 -2.02 1.65 12.21
CA LYS A 187 -3.46 1.58 11.97
C LYS A 187 -4.08 2.89 12.45
N ILE A 188 -4.66 3.64 11.55
CA ILE A 188 -5.33 4.90 11.82
C ILE A 188 -6.83 4.73 11.58
N THR A 189 -7.65 5.18 12.53
CA THR A 189 -9.11 5.10 12.47
C THR A 189 -9.71 6.46 12.78
N LYS A 190 -10.95 6.69 12.38
CA LYS A 190 -11.70 7.88 12.82
C LYS A 190 -11.91 7.88 14.33
N CYS A 191 -12.10 9.09 14.90
CA CYS A 191 -12.39 9.28 16.33
C CYS A 191 -13.87 9.02 16.64
#